data_96e843d98e8dfe76591f414e3a713e13
#
_entry.id   96e843d98e8dfe76591f414e3a713e13
#
_cell.length_a   1.000
_cell.length_b   1.000
_cell.length_c   1.000
_cell.angle_alpha   90.00
_cell.angle_beta   90.00
_cell.angle_gamma   90.00
#
_symmetry.space_group_name_H-M   'P 1'
#
loop_
_entity.id
_entity.type
_entity.pdbx_description
1 polymer ?
#
loop_
_entity_poly.entity_id
_entity_poly.type
_entity_poly.pdbx_seq_one_letter_code
_entity_poly.pdbx_strand_id
1 'polypeptide(L)'
;MNPKVIQAACAHAQSTYPDECCGLVLADAAGGQRFVAIANLAGTGRAAGTSTRTAQDGYVMDPKSLLAALETGHLVAIVHSHPDVGAYFSREDRDMALGGGDQPLWPGVQYLVISLRDGIVDDARIFTWDASSVDFNEIQVPVI
;
A
#
# COMPACT_ATOMS: atom_id res chain seq x y z
N MET A 1 8.22 -6.07 -9.27
CA MET A 1 7.88 -4.63 -9.25
C MET A 1 9.07 -3.84 -9.76
N ASN A 2 8.84 -2.87 -10.64
CA ASN A 2 9.91 -2.09 -11.24
C ASN A 2 10.54 -1.14 -10.21
N PRO A 3 11.88 -1.04 -10.09
CA PRO A 3 12.54 -0.15 -9.13
C PRO A 3 12.12 1.32 -9.23
N LYS A 4 11.87 1.83 -10.43
CA LYS A 4 11.42 3.22 -10.62
C LYS A 4 10.05 3.48 -9.99
N VAL A 5 9.18 2.48 -9.97
CA VAL A 5 7.87 2.55 -9.34
C VAL A 5 8.02 2.61 -7.81
N ILE A 6 8.92 1.81 -7.26
CA ILE A 6 9.23 1.82 -5.82
C ILE A 6 9.80 3.20 -5.43
N GLN A 7 10.70 3.76 -6.24
CA GLN A 7 11.25 5.09 -6.00
C GLN A 7 10.16 6.18 -6.01
N ALA A 8 9.21 6.11 -6.96
CA ALA A 8 8.09 7.05 -7.02
C ALA A 8 7.20 6.95 -5.79
N ALA A 9 6.91 5.72 -5.32
CA ALA A 9 6.15 5.49 -4.11
C ALA A 9 6.87 6.01 -2.87
N CYS A 10 8.19 5.79 -2.77
CA CYS A 10 9.01 6.33 -1.68
C CYS A 10 9.02 7.86 -1.65
N ALA A 11 9.16 8.50 -2.80
CA ALA A 11 9.11 9.97 -2.90
C ALA A 11 7.74 10.50 -2.44
N HIS A 12 6.65 9.83 -2.82
CA HIS A 12 5.32 10.19 -2.37
C HIS A 12 5.16 10.00 -0.86
N ALA A 13 5.66 8.89 -0.30
CA ALA A 13 5.63 8.64 1.14
C ALA A 13 6.34 9.76 1.93
N GLN A 14 7.48 10.24 1.44
CA GLN A 14 8.18 11.37 2.06
C GLN A 14 7.37 12.66 2.00
N SER A 15 6.66 12.89 0.89
CA SER A 15 5.85 14.10 0.71
C SER A 15 4.62 14.16 1.61
N THR A 16 4.09 13.01 2.04
CA THR A 16 2.91 12.93 2.90
C THR A 16 3.25 12.84 4.38
N TYR A 17 4.50 12.55 4.73
CA TYR A 17 4.92 12.46 6.13
C TYR A 17 4.48 13.72 6.92
N PRO A 18 3.92 13.62 8.13
CA PRO A 18 3.85 12.43 9.01
C PRO A 18 2.63 11.53 8.79
N ASP A 19 1.83 11.77 7.76
CA ASP A 19 0.70 10.92 7.44
C ASP A 19 1.14 9.68 6.65
N GLU A 20 0.42 8.57 6.80
CA GLU A 20 0.61 7.43 5.92
C GLU A 20 0.22 7.80 4.49
N CYS A 21 1.05 7.44 3.53
CA CYS A 21 0.65 7.47 2.13
C CYS A 21 -0.10 6.19 1.77
N CYS A 22 -0.90 6.25 0.73
CA CYS A 22 -1.42 5.07 0.09
C CYS A 22 -1.53 5.27 -1.42
N GLY A 23 -1.54 4.17 -2.15
CA GLY A 23 -1.60 4.19 -3.60
C GLY A 23 -1.57 2.81 -4.22
N LEU A 24 -1.52 2.78 -5.53
CA LEU A 24 -1.52 1.57 -6.33
C LEU A 24 -0.32 1.53 -7.27
N VAL A 25 0.12 0.34 -7.58
CA VAL A 25 0.96 0.09 -8.76
C VAL A 25 0.10 -0.58 -9.80
N LEU A 26 0.01 0.04 -10.96
CA LEU A 26 -0.78 -0.44 -12.10
C LEU A 26 0.15 -0.76 -13.27
N ALA A 27 -0.20 -1.80 -14.03
CA ALA A 27 0.47 -2.17 -15.27
C ALA A 27 -0.43 -1.89 -16.46
N ASP A 28 0.17 -1.38 -17.54
CA ASP A 28 -0.51 -1.26 -18.83
C ASP A 28 -0.49 -2.58 -19.62
N ALA A 29 -1.12 -2.60 -20.80
CA ALA A 29 -1.20 -3.79 -21.65
C ALA A 29 0.17 -4.29 -22.14
N ALA A 30 1.18 -3.43 -22.19
CA ALA A 30 2.56 -3.78 -22.56
C ALA A 30 3.42 -4.20 -21.36
N GLY A 31 2.85 -4.18 -20.13
CA GLY A 31 3.55 -4.53 -18.89
C GLY A 31 4.31 -3.37 -18.25
N GLY A 32 4.19 -2.15 -18.78
CA GLY A 32 4.75 -0.95 -18.16
C GLY A 32 4.03 -0.63 -16.84
N GLN A 33 4.79 -0.36 -15.79
CA GLN A 33 4.24 -0.11 -14.46
C GLN A 33 4.32 1.36 -14.09
N ARG A 34 3.32 1.85 -13.36
CA ARG A 34 3.32 3.19 -12.77
C ARG A 34 2.73 3.17 -11.37
N PHE A 35 3.20 4.07 -10.52
CA PHE A 35 2.62 4.36 -9.22
C PHE A 35 1.52 5.42 -9.35
N VAL A 36 0.39 5.17 -8.72
CA VAL A 36 -0.75 6.10 -8.66
C VAL A 36 -1.05 6.40 -7.19
N ALA A 37 -0.83 7.63 -6.78
CA ALA A 37 -1.16 8.07 -5.43
C ALA A 37 -2.69 8.14 -5.26
N ILE A 38 -3.17 7.67 -4.11
CA ILE A 38 -4.58 7.76 -3.72
C ILE A 38 -4.65 8.56 -2.42
N ALA A 39 -5.66 9.43 -2.30
CA ALA A 39 -5.84 10.20 -1.08
C ALA A 39 -6.16 9.29 0.11
N ASN A 40 -5.49 9.55 1.25
CA ASN A 40 -5.78 8.88 2.51
C ASN A 40 -6.86 9.66 3.25
N LEU A 41 -8.05 9.07 3.41
CA LEU A 41 -9.20 9.68 4.07
C LEU A 41 -9.28 9.36 5.57
N ALA A 42 -8.32 8.60 6.12
CA ALA A 42 -8.32 8.27 7.54
C ALA A 42 -8.27 9.54 8.39
N GLY A 43 -9.13 9.63 9.39
CA GLY A 43 -9.23 10.78 10.29
C GLY A 43 -9.90 12.03 9.70
N THR A 44 -10.34 12.00 8.44
CA THR A 44 -11.00 13.17 7.82
C THR A 44 -12.52 13.25 8.09
N GLY A 45 -13.10 12.19 8.64
CA GLY A 45 -14.56 12.05 8.76
C GLY A 45 -15.26 11.69 7.45
N ARG A 46 -14.52 11.60 6.34
CA ARG A 46 -15.06 11.23 5.02
C ARG A 46 -14.87 9.77 4.67
N ALA A 47 -14.11 9.02 5.50
CA ALA A 47 -13.94 7.59 5.33
C ALA A 47 -15.26 6.87 5.60
N ALA A 48 -15.61 5.88 4.76
CA ALA A 48 -16.77 5.03 5.00
C ALA A 48 -16.52 4.13 6.24
N GLY A 49 -17.58 3.95 7.05
CA GLY A 49 -17.54 3.09 8.23
C GLY A 49 -17.11 3.81 9.51
N THR A 50 -16.75 3.03 10.52
CA THR A 50 -16.50 3.50 11.88
C THR A 50 -15.00 3.52 12.22
N SER A 51 -14.12 3.71 11.24
CA SER A 51 -12.69 3.77 11.49
C SER A 51 -12.36 4.94 12.41
N THR A 52 -11.70 4.63 13.55
CA THR A 52 -11.17 5.62 14.49
C THR A 52 -9.71 5.97 14.21
N ARG A 53 -9.12 5.42 13.15
CA ARG A 53 -7.72 5.65 12.81
C ARG A 53 -7.50 7.06 12.28
N THR A 54 -6.34 7.62 12.62
CA THR A 54 -5.85 8.86 12.04
C THR A 54 -5.01 8.56 10.80
N ALA A 55 -4.73 9.58 9.99
CA ALA A 55 -3.86 9.45 8.83
C ALA A 55 -2.40 9.09 9.21
N GLN A 56 -1.99 9.30 10.46
CA GLN A 56 -0.65 8.98 10.95
C GLN A 56 -0.48 7.52 11.37
N ASP A 57 -1.55 6.81 11.69
CA ASP A 57 -1.51 5.42 12.16
C ASP A 57 -2.30 4.43 11.31
N GLY A 58 -2.85 4.89 10.20
CA GLY A 58 -3.59 4.06 9.27
C GLY A 58 -3.93 4.76 7.96
N TYR A 59 -4.54 4.03 7.05
CA TYR A 59 -5.01 4.61 5.80
C TYR A 59 -6.37 4.05 5.41
N VAL A 60 -7.15 4.90 4.76
CA VAL A 60 -8.39 4.54 4.07
C VAL A 60 -8.33 5.22 2.71
N MET A 61 -8.23 4.43 1.65
CA MET A 61 -8.20 4.96 0.29
C MET A 61 -9.53 5.62 -0.07
N ASP A 62 -9.46 6.79 -0.71
CA ASP A 62 -10.63 7.42 -1.31
C ASP A 62 -11.27 6.45 -2.34
N PRO A 63 -12.49 5.96 -2.11
CA PRO A 63 -13.10 4.95 -2.97
C PRO A 63 -13.29 5.42 -4.41
N LYS A 64 -13.61 6.69 -4.61
CA LYS A 64 -13.81 7.27 -5.93
C LYS A 64 -12.52 7.30 -6.74
N SER A 65 -11.42 7.74 -6.11
CA SER A 65 -10.10 7.76 -6.74
C SER A 65 -9.57 6.34 -6.99
N LEU A 66 -9.82 5.42 -6.05
CA LEU A 66 -9.45 4.00 -6.19
C LEU A 66 -10.13 3.38 -7.42
N LEU A 67 -11.44 3.53 -7.54
CA LEU A 67 -12.19 2.97 -8.67
C LEU A 67 -11.74 3.58 -9.99
N ALA A 68 -11.54 4.89 -10.05
CA ALA A 68 -11.06 5.57 -11.25
C ALA A 68 -9.68 5.05 -11.67
N ALA A 69 -8.77 4.85 -10.73
CA ALA A 69 -7.44 4.33 -11.00
C ALA A 69 -7.49 2.88 -11.53
N LEU A 70 -8.32 2.02 -10.94
CA LEU A 70 -8.47 0.62 -11.34
C LEU A 70 -9.00 0.45 -12.77
N GLU A 71 -9.68 1.45 -13.33
CA GLU A 71 -10.12 1.46 -14.72
C GLU A 71 -8.98 1.72 -15.72
N THR A 72 -7.83 2.20 -15.25
CA THR A 72 -6.72 2.65 -16.10
C THR A 72 -5.60 1.63 -16.28
N GLY A 73 -5.66 0.49 -15.61
CA GLY A 73 -4.61 -0.52 -15.70
C GLY A 73 -4.88 -1.73 -14.83
N HIS A 74 -3.99 -2.72 -14.95
CA HIS A 74 -4.05 -3.95 -14.14
C HIS A 74 -3.38 -3.71 -12.77
N LEU A 75 -4.06 -4.08 -11.69
CA LEU A 75 -3.52 -3.92 -10.33
C LEU A 75 -2.37 -4.90 -10.07
N VAL A 76 -1.20 -4.36 -9.81
CA VAL A 76 0.02 -5.12 -9.47
C VAL A 76 0.28 -5.12 -7.98
N ALA A 77 0.14 -3.95 -7.34
CA ALA A 77 0.40 -3.82 -5.91
C ALA A 77 -0.44 -2.72 -5.26
N ILE A 78 -0.70 -2.91 -3.98
CA ILE A 78 -1.23 -1.90 -3.07
C ILE A 78 -0.06 -1.38 -2.24
N VAL A 79 0.04 -0.07 -2.09
CA VAL A 79 1.15 0.62 -1.43
C VAL A 79 0.65 1.41 -0.25
N HIS A 80 1.36 1.32 0.88
CA HIS A 80 1.19 2.27 1.99
C HIS A 80 2.50 2.48 2.72
N SER A 81 2.55 3.52 3.55
CA SER A 81 3.73 3.83 4.35
C SER A 81 3.45 3.77 5.85
N HIS A 82 4.50 3.49 6.61
CA HIS A 82 4.51 3.47 8.07
C HIS A 82 5.42 4.59 8.58
N PRO A 83 4.87 5.73 9.04
CA PRO A 83 5.65 6.78 9.67
C PRO A 83 6.21 6.33 11.03
N ASP A 84 7.53 6.38 11.18
CA ASP A 84 8.27 6.15 12.44
C ASP A 84 8.09 4.77 13.07
N VAL A 85 7.64 3.79 12.28
CA VAL A 85 7.63 2.37 12.62
C VAL A 85 8.17 1.54 11.46
N GLY A 86 8.48 0.27 11.69
CA GLY A 86 9.11 -0.58 10.69
C GLY A 86 8.22 -0.93 9.49
N ALA A 87 8.84 -1.39 8.42
CA ALA A 87 8.16 -1.83 7.18
C ALA A 87 7.63 -3.27 7.30
N TYR A 88 6.90 -3.57 8.35
CA TYR A 88 6.26 -4.88 8.56
C TYR A 88 4.81 -4.85 8.04
N PHE A 89 4.28 -6.02 7.71
CA PHE A 89 2.85 -6.16 7.38
C PHE A 89 2.10 -6.36 8.67
N SER A 90 1.39 -5.33 9.12
CA SER A 90 0.72 -5.32 10.41
C SER A 90 -0.50 -6.25 10.42
N ARG A 91 -1.01 -6.56 11.62
CA ARG A 91 -2.24 -7.32 11.75
C ARG A 91 -3.41 -6.61 11.06
N GLU A 92 -3.48 -5.30 11.18
CA GLU A 92 -4.50 -4.47 10.53
C GLU A 92 -4.36 -4.50 9.00
N ASP A 93 -3.14 -4.45 8.49
CA ASP A 93 -2.89 -4.58 7.06
C ASP A 93 -3.38 -5.92 6.54
N ARG A 94 -3.10 -6.99 7.28
CA ARG A 94 -3.56 -8.34 6.98
C ARG A 94 -5.09 -8.43 6.99
N ASP A 95 -5.73 -7.91 8.03
CA ASP A 95 -7.18 -7.93 8.16
C ASP A 95 -7.86 -7.16 7.02
N MET A 96 -7.32 -6.03 6.62
CA MET A 96 -7.78 -5.26 5.47
C MET A 96 -7.61 -6.03 4.16
N ALA A 97 -6.46 -6.67 3.98
CA ALA A 97 -6.17 -7.44 2.77
C ALA A 97 -7.06 -8.67 2.61
N LEU A 98 -7.52 -9.24 3.72
CA LEU A 98 -8.44 -10.38 3.75
C LEU A 98 -9.92 -9.98 3.75
N GLY A 99 -10.24 -8.71 4.06
CA GLY A 99 -11.61 -8.21 4.07
C GLY A 99 -12.56 -8.93 5.01
N GLY A 100 -12.03 -9.47 6.12
CA GLY A 100 -12.80 -10.25 7.11
C GLY A 100 -12.96 -11.73 6.76
N GLY A 101 -12.40 -12.18 5.64
CA GLY A 101 -12.37 -13.60 5.22
C GLY A 101 -11.04 -14.27 5.50
N ASP A 102 -10.83 -15.42 4.85
CA ASP A 102 -9.62 -16.23 4.96
C ASP A 102 -8.77 -16.28 3.66
N GLN A 103 -9.19 -15.54 2.65
CA GLN A 103 -8.52 -15.41 1.37
C GLN A 103 -8.33 -13.95 1.00
N PRO A 104 -7.26 -13.60 0.25
CA PRO A 104 -7.05 -12.22 -0.20
C PRO A 104 -8.21 -11.69 -1.02
N LEU A 105 -8.60 -10.44 -0.76
CA LEU A 105 -9.56 -9.72 -1.62
C LEU A 105 -9.04 -9.54 -3.04
N TRP A 106 -7.72 -9.42 -3.18
CA TRP A 106 -7.04 -9.16 -4.46
C TRP A 106 -6.03 -10.28 -4.74
N PRO A 107 -6.48 -11.45 -5.28
CA PRO A 107 -5.56 -12.55 -5.56
C PRO A 107 -4.41 -12.14 -6.48
N GLY A 108 -3.18 -12.53 -6.12
CA GLY A 108 -1.98 -12.24 -6.91
C GLY A 108 -1.42 -10.82 -6.76
N VAL A 109 -2.06 -9.96 -5.99
CA VAL A 109 -1.60 -8.60 -5.75
C VAL A 109 -0.55 -8.58 -4.65
N GLN A 110 0.51 -7.80 -4.86
CA GLN A 110 1.56 -7.56 -3.89
C GLN A 110 1.21 -6.38 -2.98
N TYR A 111 1.86 -6.31 -1.82
CA TYR A 111 1.73 -5.19 -0.88
C TYR A 111 3.12 -4.61 -0.62
N LEU A 112 3.31 -3.33 -0.99
CA LEU A 112 4.55 -2.59 -0.71
C LEU A 112 4.34 -1.73 0.52
N VAL A 113 5.13 -2.00 1.56
CA VAL A 113 5.14 -1.22 2.81
C VAL A 113 6.44 -0.43 2.87
N ILE A 114 6.33 0.88 3.03
CA ILE A 114 7.46 1.81 3.08
C ILE A 114 7.57 2.38 4.49
N SER A 115 8.72 2.20 5.13
CA SER A 115 9.00 2.75 6.44
C SER A 115 9.74 4.07 6.31
N LEU A 116 9.32 5.07 7.09
CA LEU A 116 10.02 6.35 7.20
C LEU A 116 10.41 6.59 8.65
N ARG A 117 11.57 7.21 8.81
CA ARG A 117 12.02 7.71 10.11
C ARG A 117 12.37 9.18 9.98
N ASP A 118 11.69 10.01 10.77
CA ASP A 118 11.85 11.47 10.70
C ASP A 118 11.67 12.03 9.27
N GLY A 119 10.72 11.46 8.52
CA GLY A 119 10.40 11.89 7.16
C GLY A 119 11.32 11.36 6.06
N ILE A 120 12.25 10.49 6.40
CA ILE A 120 13.21 9.89 5.45
C ILE A 120 12.92 8.39 5.34
N VAL A 121 12.83 7.88 4.11
CA VAL A 121 12.64 6.45 3.88
C VAL A 121 13.86 5.68 4.40
N ASP A 122 13.64 4.73 5.30
CA ASP A 122 14.68 3.87 5.85
C ASP A 122 14.55 2.40 5.46
N ASP A 123 13.38 1.96 5.04
CA ASP A 123 13.16 0.58 4.59
C ASP A 123 11.94 0.49 3.66
N ALA A 124 11.90 -0.52 2.81
CA ALA A 124 10.76 -0.84 1.96
C ALA A 124 10.70 -2.35 1.74
N ARG A 125 9.53 -2.96 2.00
CA ARG A 125 9.34 -4.40 1.92
C ARG A 125 8.10 -4.75 1.12
N ILE A 126 8.15 -5.87 0.41
CA ILE A 126 7.03 -6.39 -0.37
C ILE A 126 6.53 -7.66 0.29
N PHE A 127 5.23 -7.76 0.42
CA PHE A 127 4.54 -8.94 0.96
C PHE A 127 3.60 -9.51 -0.10
N THR A 128 3.47 -10.82 -0.10
CA THR A 128 2.57 -11.54 -1.00
C THR A 128 1.90 -12.70 -0.26
N TRP A 129 0.69 -13.04 -0.68
CA TRP A 129 -0.04 -14.16 -0.10
C TRP A 129 0.63 -15.49 -0.45
N ASP A 130 0.85 -16.30 0.56
CA ASP A 130 1.32 -17.67 0.42
C ASP A 130 0.22 -18.64 0.90
N ALA A 131 -0.38 -19.35 -0.03
CA ALA A 131 -1.46 -20.29 0.26
C ALA A 131 -1.02 -21.47 1.15
N SER A 132 0.28 -21.83 1.12
CA SER A 132 0.79 -22.94 1.94
C SER A 132 0.94 -22.57 3.40
N SER A 133 1.35 -21.33 3.71
CA SER A 133 1.41 -20.82 5.08
C SER A 133 0.12 -20.14 5.53
N VAL A 134 -0.80 -19.89 4.60
CA VAL A 134 -2.06 -19.16 4.83
C VAL A 134 -1.79 -17.79 5.46
N ASP A 135 -0.79 -17.09 4.92
CA ASP A 135 -0.37 -15.78 5.41
C ASP A 135 0.35 -14.97 4.33
N PHE A 136 0.58 -13.69 4.61
CA PHE A 136 1.40 -12.81 3.79
C PHE A 136 2.86 -12.95 4.20
N ASN A 137 3.71 -13.33 3.25
CA ASN A 137 5.12 -13.49 3.46
C ASN A 137 5.91 -12.43 2.70
N GLU A 138 7.00 -11.98 3.32
CA GLU A 138 7.92 -11.04 2.69
C GLU A 138 8.63 -11.69 1.50
N ILE A 139 8.71 -10.94 0.40
CA ILE A 139 9.56 -11.29 -0.73
C ILE A 139 10.66 -10.24 -0.88
N GLN A 140 11.79 -10.62 -1.47
CA GLN A 140 12.93 -9.72 -1.58
C GLN A 140 12.59 -8.52 -2.45
N VAL A 141 12.82 -7.31 -1.93
CA VAL A 141 12.64 -6.06 -2.67
C VAL A 141 13.85 -5.85 -3.59
N PRO A 142 13.64 -5.44 -4.85
CA PRO A 142 14.75 -4.98 -5.68
C PRO A 142 15.47 -3.82 -5.01
N VAL A 143 16.80 -3.81 -5.10
CA VAL A 143 17.61 -2.71 -4.55
C VAL A 143 17.20 -1.40 -5.21
N ILE A 144 16.85 -0.43 -4.38
CA ILE A 144 16.47 0.92 -4.80
C ILE A 144 17.67 1.87 -4.77
#